data_7c3f73947fdadff7bc8b2e4fd56ddb02
#
_entry.id   7c3f73947fdadff7bc8b2e4fd56ddb02
#
_cell.length_a   1.000
_cell.length_b   1.000
_cell.length_c   1.000
_cell.angle_alpha   90.00
_cell.angle_beta   90.00
_cell.angle_gamma   90.00
#
_symmetry.space_group_name_H-M   'P 1'
#
loop_
_entity.id
_entity.type
_entity.pdbx_description
1 polymer ?
#
loop_
_entity_poly.entity_id
_entity_poly.type
_entity_poly.pdbx_seq_one_letter_code
_entity_poly.pdbx_strand_id
1 'polypeptide(L)'
;METTKLKTIDYEFEGRVYRLSCNMNVLADVQDEYDGNLLRALNTVHGLKSTLAFLAAMLTDAADTQGITDENGLPLRFTRKQLGRKLTMHRTLEAGTRIYPLIQAAVTPPEEEAGEKTSEDEKN
;
A
#
# COMPACT_ATOMS: atom_id res chain seq x y z
N MET A 1 21.98 -12.09 5.06
CA MET A 1 21.27 -11.86 5.03
C MET A 1 20.60 -11.49 4.21
N GLU A 2 20.06 -11.76 3.85
CA GLU A 2 19.45 -11.24 3.12
C GLU A 2 18.55 -10.56 3.51
N THR A 3 18.55 -9.69 3.27
CA THR A 3 17.56 -8.81 3.64
C THR A 3 16.30 -9.12 3.01
N THR A 4 15.26 -8.98 3.71
CA THR A 4 13.94 -9.20 3.20
C THR A 4 13.57 -8.08 2.26
N LYS A 5 13.25 -8.43 1.05
CA LYS A 5 12.79 -7.43 0.09
C LYS A 5 11.30 -7.25 0.20
N LEU A 6 10.86 -6.03 0.03
CA LEU A 6 9.44 -5.75 -0.01
C LEU A 6 8.84 -6.35 -1.26
N LYS A 7 7.63 -6.85 -1.11
CA LYS A 7 6.87 -7.36 -2.25
C LYS A 7 6.44 -6.19 -3.12
N THR A 8 6.50 -6.37 -4.43
CA THR A 8 6.08 -5.33 -5.37
C THR A 8 5.19 -5.91 -6.44
N ILE A 9 4.41 -5.04 -7.07
CA ILE A 9 3.63 -5.40 -8.25
C ILE A 9 3.71 -4.23 -9.22
N ASP A 10 3.50 -4.52 -10.50
CA ASP A 10 3.37 -3.49 -11.51
C ASP A 10 1.89 -3.20 -11.67
N TYR A 11 1.55 -1.92 -11.65
CA TYR A 11 0.17 -1.49 -11.75
C TYR A 11 0.06 -0.37 -12.77
N GLU A 12 -0.83 -0.54 -13.74
CA GLU A 12 -1.01 0.46 -14.78
C GLU A 12 -2.11 1.43 -14.39
N PHE A 13 -1.81 2.72 -14.45
CA PHE A 13 -2.77 3.75 -14.13
C PHE A 13 -2.59 4.90 -15.11
N GLU A 14 -3.64 5.21 -15.84
CA GLU A 14 -3.64 6.32 -16.82
C GLU A 14 -2.47 6.22 -17.79
N GLY A 15 -2.27 5.02 -18.32
CA GLY A 15 -1.28 4.81 -19.36
C GLY A 15 0.15 4.69 -18.90
N ARG A 16 0.37 4.64 -17.61
CA ARG A 16 1.72 4.55 -17.06
C ARG A 16 1.80 3.40 -16.07
N VAL A 17 2.93 2.72 -16.04
CA VAL A 17 3.12 1.59 -15.15
C VAL A 17 3.87 2.06 -13.90
N TYR A 18 3.30 1.78 -12.75
CA TYR A 18 3.90 2.12 -11.46
C TYR A 18 4.27 0.85 -10.72
N ARG A 19 5.46 0.83 -10.14
CA ARG A 19 5.87 -0.30 -9.32
C ARG A 19 5.46 -0.03 -7.89
N LEU A 20 4.42 -0.71 -7.45
CA LEU A 20 3.84 -0.47 -6.15
C LEU A 20 4.46 -1.35 -5.08
N SER A 21 4.63 -0.80 -3.90
CA SER A 21 5.02 -1.54 -2.72
C SER A 21 4.35 -0.89 -1.53
N CYS A 22 4.27 -1.63 -0.43
CA CYS A 22 3.71 -1.08 0.79
C CYS A 22 4.84 -0.93 1.80
N ASN A 23 5.58 0.17 1.69
CA ASN A 23 6.68 0.44 2.60
C ASN A 23 6.20 1.33 3.74
N MET A 24 7.12 1.72 4.61
CA MET A 24 6.75 2.51 5.79
C MET A 24 6.21 3.88 5.43
N ASN A 25 6.69 4.46 4.31
CA ASN A 25 6.16 5.75 3.88
C ASN A 25 4.70 5.63 3.48
N VAL A 26 4.36 4.53 2.81
CA VAL A 26 2.98 4.26 2.44
C VAL A 26 2.12 4.11 3.70
N LEU A 27 2.61 3.35 4.68
CA LEU A 27 1.86 3.16 5.91
C LEU A 27 1.67 4.46 6.66
N ALA A 28 2.70 5.32 6.67
CA ALA A 28 2.60 6.61 7.34
C ALA A 28 1.56 7.51 6.68
N ASP A 29 1.53 7.51 5.34
CA ASP A 29 0.56 8.31 4.62
C ASP A 29 -0.86 7.83 4.88
N VAL A 30 -1.06 6.50 4.92
CA VAL A 30 -2.38 5.96 5.22
C VAL A 30 -2.76 6.27 6.66
N GLN A 31 -1.79 6.20 7.57
CA GLN A 31 -2.07 6.56 8.96
C GLN A 31 -2.59 7.99 9.06
N ASP A 32 -1.99 8.91 8.31
CA ASP A 32 -2.46 10.29 8.30
C ASP A 32 -3.88 10.40 7.78
N GLU A 33 -4.21 9.62 6.77
CA GLU A 33 -5.56 9.64 6.20
C GLU A 33 -6.60 9.20 7.22
N TYR A 34 -6.17 8.42 8.23
CA TYR A 34 -7.05 7.92 9.27
C TYR A 34 -6.80 8.63 10.60
N ASP A 35 -6.33 9.87 10.55
CA ASP A 35 -6.13 10.69 11.74
C ASP A 35 -5.24 10.03 12.78
N GLY A 36 -4.21 9.34 12.31
CA GLY A 36 -3.25 8.70 13.19
C GLY A 36 -3.59 7.27 13.56
N ASN A 37 -4.72 6.76 13.09
CA ASN A 37 -5.18 5.43 13.48
C ASN A 37 -4.97 4.41 12.36
N LEU A 38 -3.74 3.94 12.21
CA LEU A 38 -3.41 2.96 11.18
C LEU A 38 -4.16 1.66 11.38
N LEU A 39 -4.39 1.27 12.63
CA LEU A 39 -5.08 0.02 12.89
C LEU A 39 -6.49 0.02 12.29
N ARG A 40 -7.16 1.18 12.35
CA ARG A 40 -8.48 1.29 11.74
C ARG A 40 -8.40 1.06 10.24
N ALA A 41 -7.38 1.61 9.59
CA ALA A 41 -7.21 1.40 8.15
C ALA A 41 -7.02 -0.08 7.85
N LEU A 42 -6.22 -0.77 8.66
CA LEU A 42 -5.95 -2.18 8.43
C LEU A 42 -7.16 -3.05 8.73
N ASN A 43 -7.94 -2.68 9.73
CA ASN A 43 -9.14 -3.45 10.07
C ASN A 43 -10.23 -3.32 9.01
N THR A 44 -10.18 -2.27 8.21
CA THR A 44 -11.17 -2.06 7.15
C THR A 44 -10.51 -2.12 5.78
N VAL A 45 -9.48 -2.94 5.64
CA VAL A 45 -8.63 -2.93 4.46
C VAL A 45 -9.37 -3.30 3.18
N HIS A 46 -10.48 -4.02 3.30
CA HIS A 46 -11.29 -4.36 2.11
C HIS A 46 -12.36 -3.32 1.81
N GLY A 47 -12.46 -2.27 2.62
CA GLY A 47 -13.41 -1.21 2.38
C GLY A 47 -12.91 -0.24 1.33
N LEU A 48 -13.83 0.55 0.77
CA LEU A 48 -13.47 1.48 -0.30
C LEU A 48 -12.48 2.53 0.16
N LYS A 49 -12.69 3.11 1.33
CA LYS A 49 -11.80 4.16 1.78
C LYS A 49 -10.37 3.65 1.95
N SER A 50 -10.21 2.49 2.59
CA SER A 50 -8.88 1.95 2.80
C SER A 50 -8.22 1.56 1.50
N THR A 51 -8.97 0.94 0.60
CA THR A 51 -8.41 0.57 -0.70
C THR A 51 -7.89 1.79 -1.44
N LEU A 52 -8.70 2.84 -1.49
CA LEU A 52 -8.29 4.06 -2.19
C LEU A 52 -7.14 4.76 -1.49
N ALA A 53 -7.15 4.76 -0.16
CA ALA A 53 -6.06 5.39 0.60
C ALA A 53 -4.74 4.68 0.37
N PHE A 54 -4.74 3.35 0.45
CA PHE A 54 -3.53 2.59 0.22
C PHE A 54 -3.05 2.73 -1.22
N LEU A 55 -3.96 2.67 -2.18
CA LEU A 55 -3.58 2.80 -3.58
C LEU A 55 -2.97 4.17 -3.86
N ALA A 56 -3.60 5.23 -3.33
CA ALA A 56 -3.08 6.58 -3.53
C ALA A 56 -1.68 6.73 -2.94
N ALA A 57 -1.47 6.20 -1.74
CA ALA A 57 -0.17 6.29 -1.10
C ALA A 57 0.88 5.50 -1.88
N MET A 58 0.52 4.31 -2.36
CA MET A 58 1.46 3.50 -3.13
C MET A 58 1.82 4.15 -4.46
N LEU A 59 0.82 4.75 -5.13
CA LEU A 59 1.09 5.43 -6.39
C LEU A 59 1.99 6.64 -6.17
N THR A 60 1.73 7.40 -5.11
CA THR A 60 2.55 8.57 -4.80
C THR A 60 3.99 8.17 -4.53
N ASP A 61 4.17 7.13 -3.73
CA ASP A 61 5.52 6.66 -3.41
C ASP A 61 6.22 6.12 -4.65
N ALA A 62 5.49 5.38 -5.49
CA ALA A 62 6.06 4.85 -6.72
C ALA A 62 6.48 5.97 -7.66
N ALA A 63 5.66 7.01 -7.79
CA ALA A 63 6.00 8.13 -8.64
C ALA A 63 7.27 8.80 -8.16
N ASP A 64 7.40 8.95 -6.85
CA ASP A 64 8.58 9.58 -6.28
C ASP A 64 9.84 8.75 -6.56
N THR A 65 9.78 7.43 -6.31
CA THR A 65 10.94 6.58 -6.51
C THR A 65 11.27 6.40 -7.99
N GLN A 66 10.28 6.48 -8.87
CA GLN A 66 10.51 6.35 -10.30
C GLN A 66 10.84 7.67 -10.97
N GLY A 67 10.86 8.77 -10.21
CA GLY A 67 11.19 10.06 -10.77
C GLY A 67 10.13 10.63 -11.68
N ILE A 68 8.88 10.27 -11.46
CA ILE A 68 7.77 10.77 -12.26
C ILE A 68 7.29 12.09 -11.68
N THR A 69 7.27 13.12 -12.51
CA THR A 69 6.91 14.47 -12.05
C THR A 69 5.70 14.98 -12.80
N ASP A 70 5.09 16.03 -12.24
CA ASP A 70 3.99 16.71 -12.92
C ASP A 70 4.55 17.70 -13.93
N GLU A 71 3.67 18.49 -14.55
CA GLU A 71 4.10 19.42 -15.59
C GLU A 71 5.00 20.52 -15.05
N ASN A 72 4.98 20.74 -13.75
CA ASN A 72 5.83 21.77 -13.14
C ASN A 72 7.14 21.20 -12.60
N GLY A 73 7.40 19.92 -12.84
CA GLY A 73 8.64 19.30 -12.38
C GLY A 73 8.62 18.86 -10.95
N LEU A 74 7.46 18.92 -10.29
CA LEU A 74 7.34 18.47 -8.91
C LEU A 74 6.91 17.01 -8.88
N PRO A 75 7.25 16.27 -7.81
CA PRO A 75 6.85 14.87 -7.72
C PRO A 75 5.34 14.73 -7.86
N LEU A 76 4.94 13.79 -8.71
CA LEU A 76 3.53 13.55 -8.94
C LEU A 76 2.91 12.93 -7.69
N ARG A 77 1.76 13.45 -7.29
CA ARG A 77 1.10 12.99 -6.08
C ARG A 77 -0.33 12.57 -6.39
N PHE A 78 -0.78 11.57 -5.68
CA PHE A 78 -2.13 11.05 -5.81
C PHE A 78 -2.82 11.13 -4.46
N THR A 79 -4.09 11.54 -4.47
CA THR A 79 -4.87 11.56 -3.24
C THR A 79 -6.01 10.57 -3.35
N ARG A 80 -6.49 10.15 -2.19
CA ARG A 80 -7.62 9.24 -2.14
C ARG A 80 -8.82 9.80 -2.90
N LYS A 81 -9.07 11.10 -2.74
CA LYS A 81 -10.23 11.71 -3.39
C LYS A 81 -10.07 11.78 -4.90
N GLN A 82 -8.85 12.02 -5.38
CA GLN A 82 -8.61 12.01 -6.83
C GLN A 82 -8.92 10.64 -7.41
N LEU A 83 -8.44 9.59 -6.75
CA LEU A 83 -8.69 8.25 -7.23
C LEU A 83 -10.18 7.92 -7.15
N GLY A 84 -10.84 8.38 -6.11
CA GLY A 84 -12.27 8.16 -5.96
C GLY A 84 -13.09 8.78 -7.08
N ARG A 85 -12.57 9.83 -7.70
CA ARG A 85 -13.26 10.45 -8.83
C ARG A 85 -12.99 9.74 -10.15
N LYS A 86 -11.89 9.00 -10.22
CA LYS A 86 -11.46 8.40 -11.48
C LYS A 86 -11.75 6.92 -11.62
N LEU A 87 -11.83 6.20 -10.51
CA LEU A 87 -11.99 4.77 -10.55
C LEU A 87 -13.44 4.36 -10.39
N THR A 88 -13.83 3.36 -11.17
CA THR A 88 -15.14 2.73 -11.00
C THR A 88 -15.05 1.73 -9.86
N MET A 89 -16.21 1.25 -9.43
CA MET A 89 -16.25 0.20 -8.41
C MET A 89 -15.44 -1.02 -8.84
N HIS A 90 -15.64 -1.44 -10.08
CA HIS A 90 -14.93 -2.62 -10.59
C HIS A 90 -13.42 -2.44 -10.53
N ARG A 91 -12.93 -1.28 -10.98
CA ARG A 91 -11.49 -1.02 -10.96
C ARG A 91 -10.97 -0.90 -9.55
N THR A 92 -11.76 -0.34 -8.66
CA THR A 92 -11.36 -0.21 -7.26
C THR A 92 -11.22 -1.58 -6.60
N LEU A 93 -12.20 -2.47 -6.85
CA LEU A 93 -12.12 -3.82 -6.29
C LEU A 93 -10.94 -4.59 -6.88
N GLU A 94 -10.72 -4.42 -8.17
CA GLU A 94 -9.59 -5.08 -8.81
C GLU A 94 -8.26 -4.62 -8.20
N ALA A 95 -8.13 -3.30 -8.01
CA ALA A 95 -6.92 -2.77 -7.40
C ALA A 95 -6.76 -3.30 -5.99
N GLY A 96 -7.84 -3.34 -5.23
CA GLY A 96 -7.79 -3.87 -3.87
C GLY A 96 -7.28 -5.28 -3.81
N THR A 97 -7.74 -6.13 -4.73
CA THR A 97 -7.30 -7.51 -4.79
C THR A 97 -5.80 -7.58 -5.06
N ARG A 98 -5.30 -6.70 -5.92
CA ARG A 98 -3.89 -6.74 -6.29
C ARG A 98 -2.97 -6.17 -5.23
N ILE A 99 -3.39 -5.14 -4.51
CA ILE A 99 -2.52 -4.53 -3.50
C ILE A 99 -2.63 -5.18 -2.13
N TYR A 100 -3.68 -5.94 -1.87
CA TYR A 100 -3.86 -6.56 -0.56
C TYR A 100 -2.65 -7.41 -0.14
N PRO A 101 -2.07 -8.24 -1.02
CA PRO A 101 -0.90 -9.01 -0.61
C PRO A 101 0.28 -8.14 -0.22
N LEU A 102 0.41 -6.95 -0.80
CA LEU A 102 1.48 -6.03 -0.44
C LEU A 102 1.28 -5.53 0.98
N ILE A 103 0.03 -5.17 1.30
CA ILE A 103 -0.29 -4.67 2.62
C ILE A 103 -0.06 -5.77 3.66
N GLN A 104 -0.53 -6.96 3.35
CA GLN A 104 -0.41 -8.09 4.25
C GLN A 104 1.06 -8.41 4.55
N ALA A 105 1.88 -8.40 3.51
CA ALA A 105 3.30 -8.67 3.69
C ALA A 105 3.98 -7.60 4.54
N ALA A 106 3.53 -6.36 4.39
CA ALA A 106 4.15 -5.25 5.11
C ALA A 106 3.89 -5.31 6.61
N VAL A 107 2.71 -5.81 7.01
CA VAL A 107 2.33 -5.78 8.42
C VAL A 107 2.46 -7.14 9.09
N THR A 108 2.89 -8.15 8.37
CA THR A 108 3.07 -9.49 8.92
C THR A 108 4.54 -9.72 9.20
N PRO A 109 4.89 -10.22 10.39
CA PRO A 109 6.30 -10.49 10.68
C PRO A 109 6.87 -11.51 9.70
N PRO A 110 8.20 -11.50 9.49
CA PRO A 110 8.82 -12.52 8.66
C PRO A 110 8.50 -13.89 9.18
N GLU A 111 8.45 -14.85 8.29
CA GLU A 111 8.06 -16.21 8.66
C GLU A 111 8.93 -16.77 9.78
N GLU A 112 10.22 -16.50 9.75
CA GLU A 112 11.12 -16.97 10.78
C GLU A 112 10.69 -16.47 12.14
N GLU A 113 10.44 -15.19 12.25
CA GLU A 113 10.05 -14.60 13.52
C GLU A 113 8.70 -15.12 13.96
N ALA A 114 7.78 -15.21 13.03
CA ALA A 114 6.45 -15.70 13.35
C ALA A 114 6.51 -17.14 13.82
N GLY A 115 7.34 -17.96 13.17
CA GLY A 115 7.48 -19.34 13.55
C GLY A 115 8.02 -19.50 14.94
N GLU A 116 9.01 -18.70 15.28
CA GLU A 116 9.59 -18.77 16.60
C GLU A 116 8.58 -18.39 17.67
N LYS A 117 7.88 -17.30 17.42
CA LYS A 117 6.88 -16.85 18.38
C LYS A 117 5.79 -17.88 18.57
N THR A 118 5.36 -18.46 17.49
CA THR A 118 4.30 -19.45 17.55
C THR A 118 4.74 -20.64 18.35
N SER A 119 5.96 -21.11 18.14
CA SER A 119 6.49 -22.24 18.90
C SER A 119 6.49 -21.95 20.39
N GLU A 120 6.94 -20.77 20.75
CA GLU A 120 6.99 -20.40 22.15
C GLU A 120 5.62 -20.36 22.76
N ASP A 121 4.69 -19.77 22.03
CA ASP A 121 3.33 -19.68 22.51
C ASP A 121 2.72 -21.04 22.71
N GLU A 122 2.98 -21.95 21.79
CA GLU A 122 2.42 -23.28 21.90
C GLU A 122 2.96 -24.03 23.08
N LYS A 123 4.21 -23.79 23.44
CA LYS A 123 4.78 -24.48 24.59
C LYS A 123 4.15 -24.01 25.89
N ASN A 124 3.64 -22.83 25.89
CA ASN A 124 3.03 -22.31 27.08
C ASN A 124 1.61 -22.77 27.21
#